data_00e6c02aafce1720bf81091f77426e04
#
_entry.id   00e6c02aafce1720bf81091f77426e04
#
_cell.length_a   1.000
_cell.length_b   1.000
_cell.length_c   1.000
_cell.angle_alpha   90.00
_cell.angle_beta   90.00
_cell.angle_gamma   90.00
#
_symmetry.space_group_name_H-M   'P 1'
#
loop_
_entity.id
_entity.type
_entity.pdbx_description
1 polymer ?
#
loop_
_entity_poly.entity_id
_entity_poly.type
_entity_poly.pdbx_seq_one_letter_code
_entity_poly.pdbx_strand_id
1 'polypeptide(L)'
;TRKESSAASDVYKRQIRIRGLVQTVASGMATPSGVVDWETGDGDGGLFKGILMRYLADVAVRLPGDSPANRATKKLAARMVMASAESVWEHRLEVDGLPIFGSDWTADARLPHNYGFGRRTMSEKVGIIRVDERDLSVQLSGWMLMEACARVTRHTSK
;
A
#
# COMPACT_ATOMS: atom_id res chain seq x y z
N THR A 1 37.06 5.05 16.74
CA THR A 1 36.04 5.48 17.74
C THR A 1 35.14 6.63 17.23
N ARG A 2 35.71 7.72 16.61
CA ARG A 2 34.91 8.87 16.13
C ARG A 2 34.03 8.54 14.90
N LYS A 3 34.47 7.67 13.98
CA LYS A 3 33.70 7.22 12.81
C LYS A 3 32.51 6.30 13.19
N GLU A 4 32.72 5.42 14.17
CA GLU A 4 31.67 4.51 14.64
C GLU A 4 30.56 5.26 15.39
N SER A 5 30.86 6.28 16.14
CA SER A 5 29.92 7.17 16.81
C SER A 5 29.04 7.95 15.79
N SER A 6 29.65 8.41 14.68
CA SER A 6 28.94 9.09 13.60
C SER A 6 27.96 8.15 12.89
N ALA A 7 28.38 6.93 12.54
CA ALA A 7 27.54 5.93 11.87
C ALA A 7 26.35 5.50 12.74
N ALA A 8 26.56 5.25 14.03
CA ALA A 8 25.50 4.91 14.97
C ALA A 8 24.47 6.05 15.12
N SER A 9 24.94 7.30 15.16
CA SER A 9 24.07 8.48 15.17
C SER A 9 23.21 8.57 13.91
N ASP A 10 23.78 8.27 12.74
CA ASP A 10 23.04 8.30 11.46
C ASP A 10 21.99 7.20 11.37
N VAL A 11 22.29 5.99 11.83
CA VAL A 11 21.30 4.88 11.91
C VAL A 11 20.15 5.28 12.81
N TYR A 12 20.43 5.85 13.98
CA TYR A 12 19.40 6.29 14.92
C TYR A 12 18.49 7.39 14.33
N LYS A 13 19.07 8.39 13.66
CA LYS A 13 18.31 9.45 12.98
C LYS A 13 17.40 8.89 11.88
N ARG A 14 17.88 7.93 11.09
CA ARG A 14 17.08 7.25 10.06
C ARG A 14 15.91 6.48 10.68
N GLN A 15 16.13 5.78 11.79
CA GLN A 15 15.05 5.07 12.50
C GLN A 15 13.96 6.05 12.99
N ILE A 16 14.34 7.21 13.54
CA ILE A 16 13.36 8.24 13.94
C ILE A 16 12.53 8.69 12.75
N ARG A 17 13.17 8.95 11.60
CA ARG A 17 12.45 9.37 10.38
C ARG A 17 11.50 8.28 9.88
N ILE A 18 11.93 7.02 9.84
CA ILE A 18 11.08 5.89 9.44
C ILE A 18 9.87 5.77 10.36
N ARG A 19 10.07 5.86 11.69
CA ARG A 19 8.95 5.84 12.64
C ARG A 19 7.95 6.97 12.38
N GLY A 20 8.44 8.19 12.17
CA GLY A 20 7.60 9.34 11.83
C GLY A 20 6.80 9.11 10.55
N LEU A 21 7.45 8.63 9.48
CA LEU A 21 6.78 8.34 8.20
C LEU A 21 5.69 7.26 8.35
N VAL A 22 5.98 6.15 9.03
CA VAL A 22 4.99 5.08 9.27
C VAL A 22 3.80 5.60 10.08
N GLN A 23 4.05 6.45 11.09
CA GLN A 23 2.99 7.05 11.86
C GLN A 23 2.14 8.03 11.03
N THR A 24 2.76 8.82 10.16
CA THR A 24 2.06 9.74 9.24
C THR A 24 1.18 8.97 8.27
N VAL A 25 1.67 7.87 7.68
CA VAL A 25 0.86 7.01 6.82
C VAL A 25 -0.33 6.43 7.59
N ALA A 26 -0.10 5.92 8.80
CA ALA A 26 -1.17 5.33 9.60
C ALA A 26 -2.25 6.33 10.01
N SER A 27 -1.88 7.58 10.28
CA SER A 27 -2.84 8.61 10.73
C SER A 27 -3.50 9.40 9.60
N GLY A 28 -2.85 9.51 8.43
CA GLY A 28 -3.32 10.36 7.34
C GLY A 28 -3.72 9.63 6.06
N MET A 29 -3.37 8.34 5.92
CA MET A 29 -3.59 7.58 4.69
C MET A 29 -4.24 6.21 4.95
N ALA A 30 -4.58 5.87 6.19
CA ALA A 30 -5.20 4.60 6.51
C ALA A 30 -6.51 4.80 7.28
N THR A 31 -7.44 3.87 7.05
CA THR A 31 -8.67 3.78 7.84
C THR A 31 -8.38 3.36 9.28
N PRO A 32 -9.32 3.49 10.21
CA PRO A 32 -9.17 2.98 11.57
C PRO A 32 -8.89 1.46 11.64
N SER A 33 -9.36 0.68 10.66
CA SER A 33 -9.05 -0.74 10.53
C SER A 33 -7.60 -0.99 10.09
N GLY A 34 -6.96 0.00 9.46
CA GLY A 34 -5.58 -0.08 8.97
C GLY A 34 -5.46 -0.29 7.46
N VAL A 35 -6.57 -0.29 6.73
CA VAL A 35 -6.56 -0.33 5.27
C VAL A 35 -6.05 1.00 4.73
N VAL A 36 -5.07 0.96 3.83
CA VAL A 36 -4.59 2.19 3.20
C VAL A 36 -5.62 2.68 2.18
N ASP A 37 -6.21 3.81 2.52
CA ASP A 37 -7.25 4.48 1.75
C ASP A 37 -6.75 5.88 1.34
N TRP A 38 -6.07 5.94 0.22
CA TRP A 38 -5.52 7.16 -0.35
C TRP A 38 -5.72 7.15 -1.86
N GLU A 39 -6.39 8.17 -2.38
CA GLU A 39 -6.53 8.33 -3.82
C GLU A 39 -5.20 8.71 -4.46
N THR A 40 -4.77 7.90 -5.40
CA THR A 40 -3.49 8.06 -6.11
C THR A 40 -3.64 8.51 -7.56
N GLY A 41 -4.88 8.68 -8.04
CA GLY A 41 -5.16 9.00 -9.43
C GLY A 41 -5.00 7.82 -10.37
N ASP A 42 -5.06 8.11 -11.67
CA ASP A 42 -4.91 7.16 -12.79
C ASP A 42 -3.45 7.09 -13.28
N GLY A 43 -3.21 6.24 -14.26
CA GLY A 43 -1.90 6.07 -14.88
C GLY A 43 -0.83 5.70 -13.85
N ASP A 44 0.29 6.39 -13.86
CA ASP A 44 1.40 6.14 -12.92
C ASP A 44 0.98 6.29 -11.44
N GLY A 45 -0.02 7.13 -11.17
CA GLY A 45 -0.60 7.29 -9.84
C GLY A 45 -1.11 5.98 -9.26
N GLY A 46 -1.72 5.13 -10.07
CA GLY A 46 -2.24 3.83 -9.66
C GLY A 46 -1.22 2.90 -9.02
N LEU A 47 0.08 3.08 -9.29
CA LEU A 47 1.16 2.28 -8.71
C LEU A 47 1.53 2.67 -7.27
N PHE A 48 1.26 3.89 -6.85
CA PHE A 48 1.84 4.43 -5.62
C PHE A 48 1.40 3.70 -4.35
N LYS A 49 0.16 3.23 -4.28
CA LYS A 49 -0.30 2.42 -3.15
C LYS A 49 0.50 1.11 -3.03
N GLY A 50 0.67 0.39 -4.13
CA GLY A 50 1.44 -0.86 -4.16
C GLY A 50 2.91 -0.64 -3.80
N ILE A 51 3.51 0.44 -4.30
CA ILE A 51 4.88 0.83 -3.95
C ILE A 51 4.98 1.12 -2.44
N LEU A 52 4.03 1.86 -1.88
CA LEU A 52 3.98 2.13 -0.44
C LEU A 52 3.92 0.83 0.37
N MET A 53 3.09 -0.14 -0.04
CA MET A 53 2.99 -1.44 0.64
C MET A 53 4.31 -2.20 0.65
N ARG A 54 5.07 -2.18 -0.43
CA ARG A 54 6.40 -2.80 -0.47
C ARG A 54 7.36 -2.17 0.54
N TYR A 55 7.36 -0.85 0.67
CA TYR A 55 8.17 -0.16 1.68
C TYR A 55 7.69 -0.42 3.11
N LEU A 56 6.38 -0.48 3.36
CA LEU A 56 5.86 -0.84 4.67
C LEU A 56 6.23 -2.28 5.05
N ALA A 57 6.17 -3.22 4.11
CA ALA A 57 6.65 -4.58 4.33
C ALA A 57 8.16 -4.64 4.62
N ASP A 58 8.96 -3.81 3.94
CA ASP A 58 10.39 -3.67 4.27
C ASP A 58 10.61 -3.16 5.68
N VAL A 59 9.86 -2.17 6.13
CA VAL A 59 9.91 -1.68 7.51
C VAL A 59 9.51 -2.78 8.48
N ALA A 60 8.42 -3.49 8.24
CA ALA A 60 7.93 -4.57 9.10
C ALA A 60 8.98 -5.67 9.31
N VAL A 61 9.69 -6.04 8.23
CA VAL A 61 10.64 -7.15 8.22
C VAL A 61 12.07 -6.71 8.58
N ARG A 62 12.52 -5.57 8.09
CA ARG A 62 13.94 -5.18 8.09
C ARG A 62 14.32 -4.02 8.99
N LEU A 63 13.37 -3.32 9.62
CA LEU A 63 13.73 -2.20 10.51
C LEU A 63 14.67 -2.71 11.61
N PRO A 64 15.93 -2.23 11.70
CA PRO A 64 16.89 -2.75 12.65
C PRO A 64 16.59 -2.33 14.07
N GLY A 65 17.06 -3.12 15.03
CA GLY A 65 16.95 -2.87 16.47
C GLY A 65 15.60 -3.25 17.07
N ASP A 66 15.66 -3.61 18.36
CA ASP A 66 14.53 -4.15 19.13
C ASP A 66 14.04 -3.21 20.23
N SER A 67 14.24 -1.90 20.05
CA SER A 67 13.62 -0.93 20.95
C SER A 67 12.10 -1.05 20.93
N PRO A 68 11.41 -0.74 22.04
CA PRO A 68 9.95 -0.77 22.08
C PRO A 68 9.32 0.06 20.94
N ALA A 69 9.91 1.21 20.61
CA ALA A 69 9.46 2.05 19.52
C ALA A 69 9.63 1.40 18.15
N ASN A 70 10.75 0.70 17.89
CA ASN A 70 10.95 0.00 16.63
C ASN A 70 10.02 -1.21 16.50
N ARG A 71 9.80 -1.96 17.59
CA ARG A 71 8.83 -3.06 17.60
C ARG A 71 7.40 -2.58 17.32
N ALA A 72 6.99 -1.47 17.92
CA ALA A 72 5.68 -0.87 17.66
C ALA A 72 5.55 -0.43 16.21
N THR A 73 6.58 0.17 15.63
CA THR A 73 6.61 0.58 14.22
C THR A 73 6.53 -0.60 13.27
N LYS A 74 7.28 -1.68 13.53
CA LYS A 74 7.19 -2.94 12.75
C LYS A 74 5.76 -3.50 12.77
N LYS A 75 5.14 -3.57 13.96
CA LYS A 75 3.76 -4.07 14.11
C LYS A 75 2.75 -3.18 13.37
N LEU A 76 2.91 -1.86 13.45
CA LEU A 76 2.01 -0.93 12.77
C LEU A 76 2.12 -1.06 11.25
N ALA A 77 3.33 -1.13 10.71
CA ALA A 77 3.57 -1.34 9.30
C ALA A 77 3.01 -2.69 8.82
N ALA A 78 3.25 -3.78 9.56
CA ALA A 78 2.71 -5.11 9.27
C ALA A 78 1.17 -5.09 9.27
N ARG A 79 0.55 -4.45 10.26
CA ARG A 79 -0.91 -4.32 10.34
C ARG A 79 -1.50 -3.66 9.10
N MET A 80 -0.93 -2.53 8.65
CA MET A 80 -1.42 -1.84 7.46
C MET A 80 -1.31 -2.71 6.20
N VAL A 81 -0.22 -3.43 6.02
CA VAL A 81 -0.04 -4.35 4.89
C VAL A 81 -1.07 -5.48 4.93
N MET A 82 -1.24 -6.12 6.09
CA MET A 82 -2.14 -7.26 6.25
C MET A 82 -3.62 -6.85 6.10
N ALA A 83 -4.04 -5.76 6.76
CA ALA A 83 -5.41 -5.27 6.66
C ALA A 83 -5.76 -4.82 5.24
N SER A 84 -4.84 -4.15 4.55
CA SER A 84 -5.05 -3.77 3.15
C SER A 84 -5.16 -4.98 2.23
N ALA A 85 -4.32 -6.01 2.44
CA ALA A 85 -4.36 -7.22 1.62
C ALA A 85 -5.66 -8.01 1.81
N GLU A 86 -6.12 -8.14 3.05
CA GLU A 86 -7.40 -8.78 3.39
C GLU A 86 -8.55 -8.04 2.72
N SER A 87 -8.62 -6.72 2.88
CA SER A 87 -9.66 -5.88 2.28
C SER A 87 -9.68 -5.98 0.76
N VAL A 88 -8.53 -5.83 0.09
CA VAL A 88 -8.43 -5.92 -1.37
C VAL A 88 -8.82 -7.31 -1.88
N TRP A 89 -8.46 -8.36 -1.15
CA TRP A 89 -8.82 -9.72 -1.52
C TRP A 89 -10.31 -10.00 -1.36
N GLU A 90 -10.94 -9.48 -0.33
CA GLU A 90 -12.39 -9.58 -0.11
C GLU A 90 -13.19 -8.82 -1.16
N HIS A 91 -12.74 -7.62 -1.52
CA HIS A 91 -13.40 -6.75 -2.48
C HIS A 91 -12.99 -6.95 -3.95
N ARG A 92 -12.15 -7.97 -4.23
CA ARG A 92 -11.79 -8.27 -5.62
C ARG A 92 -12.98 -8.71 -6.45
N LEU A 93 -12.96 -8.36 -7.72
CA LEU A 93 -13.82 -8.99 -8.72
C LEU A 93 -13.11 -10.22 -9.29
N GLU A 94 -13.84 -11.27 -9.60
CA GLU A 94 -13.31 -12.45 -10.27
C GLU A 94 -13.83 -12.52 -11.70
N VAL A 95 -12.92 -12.56 -12.67
CA VAL A 95 -13.23 -12.67 -14.09
C VAL A 95 -12.43 -13.82 -14.67
N ASP A 96 -13.10 -14.81 -15.23
CA ASP A 96 -12.48 -16.00 -15.82
C ASP A 96 -11.52 -16.73 -14.85
N GLY A 97 -11.84 -16.74 -13.54
CA GLY A 97 -11.01 -17.34 -12.50
C GLY A 97 -9.78 -16.51 -12.09
N LEU A 98 -9.66 -15.28 -12.57
CA LEU A 98 -8.57 -14.37 -12.23
C LEU A 98 -9.08 -13.19 -11.39
N PRO A 99 -8.32 -12.76 -10.35
CA PRO A 99 -8.69 -11.61 -9.55
C PRO A 99 -8.43 -10.31 -10.31
N ILE A 100 -9.40 -9.40 -10.24
CA ILE A 100 -9.24 -8.00 -10.64
C ILE A 100 -9.37 -7.16 -9.39
N PHE A 101 -8.38 -6.32 -9.14
CA PHE A 101 -8.32 -5.44 -7.98
C PHE A 101 -8.84 -4.05 -8.33
N GLY A 102 -9.57 -3.44 -7.40
CA GLY A 102 -10.02 -2.05 -7.51
C GLY A 102 -8.94 -1.04 -7.14
N SER A 103 -9.10 0.18 -7.60
CA SER A 103 -8.28 1.33 -7.16
C SER A 103 -8.63 1.77 -5.73
N ASP A 104 -9.89 1.64 -5.34
CA ASP A 104 -10.36 1.80 -3.97
C ASP A 104 -10.27 0.45 -3.24
N TRP A 105 -9.42 0.38 -2.21
CA TRP A 105 -9.18 -0.85 -1.47
C TRP A 105 -10.21 -1.11 -0.37
N THR A 106 -11.18 -0.22 -0.21
CA THR A 106 -12.26 -0.32 0.79
C THR A 106 -13.62 -0.65 0.17
N ALA A 107 -13.68 -0.76 -1.16
CA ALA A 107 -14.92 -1.01 -1.91
C ALA A 107 -14.75 -2.10 -2.96
N ASP A 108 -15.88 -2.73 -3.34
CA ASP A 108 -15.88 -3.78 -4.34
C ASP A 108 -15.38 -3.30 -5.70
N ALA A 109 -14.44 -4.04 -6.27
CA ALA A 109 -13.97 -3.82 -7.63
C ALA A 109 -15.10 -3.99 -8.63
N ARG A 110 -15.20 -3.12 -9.61
CA ARG A 110 -16.28 -3.10 -10.61
C ARG A 110 -15.69 -3.06 -12.01
N LEU A 111 -16.23 -3.85 -12.92
CA LEU A 111 -15.92 -3.65 -14.33
C LEU A 111 -16.55 -2.33 -14.79
N PRO A 112 -15.80 -1.51 -15.54
CA PRO A 112 -16.37 -0.32 -16.13
C PRO A 112 -17.53 -0.72 -17.05
N HIS A 113 -18.68 -0.09 -16.89
CA HIS A 113 -19.83 -0.28 -17.77
C HIS A 113 -19.48 0.24 -19.16
N ASN A 114 -19.28 -0.67 -20.11
CA ASN A 114 -19.20 -0.43 -21.56
C ASN A 114 -18.54 0.91 -21.95
N TYR A 115 -17.26 1.01 -21.83
CA TYR A 115 -16.54 2.00 -22.61
C TYR A 115 -16.47 1.52 -24.06
N GLY A 116 -17.42 1.99 -24.87
CA GLY A 116 -17.28 1.96 -26.31
C GLY A 116 -15.95 2.64 -26.66
N PHE A 117 -15.12 1.99 -27.47
CA PHE A 117 -13.90 2.53 -28.03
C PHE A 117 -14.15 3.98 -28.49
N GLY A 118 -13.54 4.95 -27.85
CA GLY A 118 -13.35 6.28 -28.43
C GLY A 118 -14.20 7.44 -27.92
N ARG A 119 -14.90 7.38 -26.79
CA ARG A 119 -15.58 8.59 -26.25
C ARG A 119 -15.30 8.80 -24.77
N ARG A 120 -14.44 9.76 -24.47
CA ARG A 120 -14.38 10.39 -23.15
C ARG A 120 -15.77 10.97 -22.82
N THR A 121 -16.34 10.56 -21.69
CA THR A 121 -17.64 11.05 -21.24
C THR A 121 -17.53 12.47 -20.67
N MET A 122 -18.67 13.20 -20.64
CA MET A 122 -18.70 14.57 -20.09
C MET A 122 -18.32 14.61 -18.59
N SER A 123 -18.42 13.53 -17.84
CA SER A 123 -17.93 13.41 -16.46
C SER A 123 -16.42 13.59 -16.35
N GLU A 124 -15.64 13.17 -17.35
CA GLU A 124 -14.20 13.36 -17.40
C GLU A 124 -13.80 14.84 -17.55
N LYS A 125 -14.70 15.66 -18.11
CA LYS A 125 -14.48 17.12 -18.22
C LYS A 125 -14.68 17.87 -16.90
N VAL A 126 -15.28 17.25 -15.89
CA VAL A 126 -15.61 17.87 -14.58
C VAL A 126 -14.66 17.40 -13.48
N GLY A 127 -13.57 16.71 -13.81
CA GLY A 127 -12.50 16.41 -12.85
C GLY A 127 -12.78 15.22 -11.92
N ILE A 128 -13.84 14.42 -12.16
CA ILE A 128 -14.03 13.14 -11.49
C ILE A 128 -13.31 12.09 -12.34
N ILE A 129 -12.02 11.94 -12.13
CA ILE A 129 -11.21 10.91 -12.78
C ILE A 129 -11.54 9.60 -12.08
N ARG A 130 -12.38 8.77 -12.68
CA ARG A 130 -12.51 7.37 -12.29
C ARG A 130 -11.36 6.61 -12.95
N VAL A 131 -10.47 6.09 -12.14
CA VAL A 131 -9.42 5.18 -12.60
C VAL A 131 -10.09 3.90 -13.12
N ASP A 132 -9.73 3.49 -14.34
CA ASP A 132 -10.22 2.23 -14.90
C ASP A 132 -9.63 1.08 -14.09
N GLU A 133 -10.48 0.23 -13.53
CA GLU A 133 -10.05 -0.94 -12.73
C GLU A 133 -9.28 -1.98 -13.57
N ARG A 134 -9.36 -1.89 -14.90
CA ARG A 134 -8.48 -2.64 -15.82
C ARG A 134 -7.14 -1.97 -16.10
N ASP A 135 -6.89 -0.79 -15.55
CA ASP A 135 -5.58 -0.14 -15.69
C ASP A 135 -4.50 -1.05 -15.11
N LEU A 136 -3.47 -1.28 -15.89
CA LEU A 136 -2.34 -2.13 -15.50
C LEU A 136 -1.70 -1.64 -14.20
N SER A 137 -1.64 -0.34 -13.97
CA SER A 137 -1.06 0.24 -12.77
C SER A 137 -1.85 -0.14 -11.51
N VAL A 138 -3.17 -0.16 -11.60
CA VAL A 138 -4.07 -0.60 -10.52
C VAL A 138 -3.85 -2.09 -10.23
N GLN A 139 -3.81 -2.94 -11.28
CA GLN A 139 -3.58 -4.37 -11.11
C GLN A 139 -2.20 -4.65 -10.52
N LEU A 140 -1.15 -3.98 -10.99
CA LEU A 140 0.19 -4.10 -10.44
C LEU A 140 0.25 -3.65 -8.97
N SER A 141 -0.52 -2.62 -8.60
CA SER A 141 -0.61 -2.16 -7.21
C SER A 141 -1.19 -3.25 -6.29
N GLY A 142 -2.26 -3.91 -6.71
CA GLY A 142 -2.84 -5.06 -6.01
C GLY A 142 -1.85 -6.23 -5.90
N TRP A 143 -1.15 -6.55 -6.97
CA TRP A 143 -0.10 -7.58 -6.96
C TRP A 143 1.04 -7.27 -5.99
N MET A 144 1.55 -6.03 -6.00
CA MET A 144 2.60 -5.60 -5.05
C MET A 144 2.14 -5.71 -3.61
N LEU A 145 0.86 -5.44 -3.33
CA LEU A 145 0.27 -5.62 -2.02
C LEU A 145 0.25 -7.09 -1.60
N MET A 146 -0.18 -8.00 -2.49
CA MET A 146 -0.19 -9.45 -2.21
C MET A 146 1.23 -9.99 -1.96
N GLU A 147 2.21 -9.55 -2.74
CA GLU A 147 3.63 -9.87 -2.52
C GLU A 147 4.12 -9.36 -1.16
N ALA A 148 3.80 -8.11 -0.82
CA ALA A 148 4.14 -7.50 0.46
C ALA A 148 3.53 -8.27 1.64
N CYS A 149 2.25 -8.66 1.53
CA CYS A 149 1.54 -9.47 2.52
C CYS A 149 2.22 -10.84 2.71
N ALA A 150 2.48 -11.55 1.63
CA ALA A 150 3.15 -12.85 1.67
C ALA A 150 4.54 -12.77 2.34
N ARG A 151 5.25 -11.67 2.13
CA ARG A 151 6.56 -11.43 2.74
C ARG A 151 6.46 -11.19 4.25
N VAL A 152 5.50 -10.37 4.69
CA VAL A 152 5.24 -10.12 6.11
C VAL A 152 4.83 -11.41 6.80
N THR A 153 3.89 -12.15 6.24
CA THR A 153 3.40 -13.43 6.81
C THR A 153 4.53 -14.43 7.00
N ARG A 154 5.38 -14.64 5.99
CA ARG A 154 6.53 -15.56 6.09
C ARG A 154 7.54 -15.14 7.17
N HIS A 155 7.61 -13.85 7.49
CA HIS A 155 8.52 -13.36 8.53
C HIS A 155 7.95 -13.54 9.94
N THR A 156 6.64 -13.40 10.10
CA THR A 156 5.96 -13.54 11.40
C THR A 156 5.73 -14.99 11.81
N SER A 157 5.82 -15.94 10.88
CA SER A 157 5.65 -17.38 11.13
C SER A 157 6.95 -18.10 11.57
N LYS A 158 8.05 -17.35 11.70
CA LYS A 158 9.34 -17.82 12.23
C LYS A 158 9.54 -17.38 13.66
#